data_2740c46a26aa47dd7bfec9b5d6fe0f7d
#
_entry.id   2740c46a26aa47dd7bfec9b5d6fe0f7d
#
_cell.length_a   1.000
_cell.length_b   1.000
_cell.length_c   1.000
_cell.angle_alpha   90.00
_cell.angle_beta   90.00
_cell.angle_gamma   90.00
#
_symmetry.space_group_name_H-M   'P 1'
#
loop_
_entity.id
_entity.type
_entity.pdbx_description
1 polymer ?
#
loop_
_entity_poly.entity_id
_entity_poly.type
_entity_poly.pdbx_seq_one_letter_code
_entity_poly.pdbx_strand_id
1 'polypeptide(L)'
;MEDKKEYMSYDEYLTKVKDGIVTDQGNCPVTPLLLMLQGKWKTQVLYEFCIYDRARFGQLKKDLPGITNTMLSNTLRELEEDGLIFREQFNEIPPRVEYGFTEMGRDLLPVFYSIMVWGFKHENDLHL
;
A
#
# COMPACT_ATOMS: atom_id res chain seq x y z
N MET A 1 -24.23 10.38 1.35
CA MET A 1 -24.26 9.31 0.34
C MET A 1 -23.07 9.52 -0.58
N GLU A 2 -22.08 8.66 -0.46
CA GLU A 2 -20.95 8.73 -1.38
C GLU A 2 -21.42 8.28 -2.74
N ASP A 3 -21.22 9.14 -3.75
CA ASP A 3 -21.38 8.76 -5.13
C ASP A 3 -20.38 7.64 -5.41
N LYS A 4 -20.86 6.42 -5.58
CA LYS A 4 -20.02 5.34 -6.09
C LYS A 4 -19.56 5.80 -7.47
N LYS A 5 -18.28 6.19 -7.57
CA LYS A 5 -17.67 6.35 -8.88
C LYS A 5 -17.82 5.04 -9.62
N GLU A 6 -18.59 5.09 -10.69
CA GLU A 6 -18.75 3.94 -11.56
C GLU A 6 -17.43 3.78 -12.31
N TYR A 7 -16.67 2.77 -11.93
CA TYR A 7 -15.44 2.44 -12.62
C TYR A 7 -15.76 1.68 -13.89
N MET A 8 -15.02 1.97 -14.94
CA MET A 8 -15.16 1.23 -16.18
C MET A 8 -14.85 -0.27 -15.98
N SER A 9 -15.46 -1.12 -16.78
CA SER A 9 -15.17 -2.54 -16.80
C SER A 9 -13.75 -2.80 -17.32
N TYR A 10 -13.24 -4.02 -17.07
CA TYR A 10 -11.93 -4.43 -17.58
C TYR A 10 -11.85 -4.31 -19.12
N ASP A 11 -12.89 -4.74 -19.83
CA ASP A 11 -12.93 -4.68 -21.28
C ASP A 11 -12.94 -3.25 -21.80
N GLU A 12 -13.71 -2.38 -21.17
CA GLU A 12 -13.71 -0.93 -21.47
C GLU A 12 -12.34 -0.32 -21.23
N TYR A 13 -11.70 -0.68 -20.12
CA TYR A 13 -10.35 -0.23 -19.80
C TYR A 13 -9.35 -0.61 -20.89
N LEU A 14 -9.34 -1.88 -21.31
CA LEU A 14 -8.44 -2.34 -22.38
C LEU A 14 -8.66 -1.59 -23.69
N THR A 15 -9.93 -1.36 -24.06
CA THR A 15 -10.27 -0.60 -25.26
C THR A 15 -9.75 0.83 -25.20
N LYS A 16 -9.95 1.49 -24.07
CA LYS A 16 -9.49 2.87 -23.86
C LYS A 16 -7.96 2.98 -23.83
N VAL A 17 -7.28 1.99 -23.26
CA VAL A 17 -5.81 1.94 -23.29
C VAL A 17 -5.29 1.84 -24.72
N LYS A 18 -5.89 0.99 -25.55
CA LYS A 18 -5.53 0.83 -26.96
C LYS A 18 -5.75 2.11 -27.75
N ASP A 19 -6.80 2.85 -27.44
CA ASP A 19 -7.14 4.10 -28.10
C ASP A 19 -6.35 5.31 -27.55
N GLY A 20 -5.52 5.10 -26.52
CA GLY A 20 -4.73 6.16 -25.89
C GLY A 20 -5.53 7.15 -25.05
N ILE A 21 -6.77 6.81 -24.71
CA ILE A 21 -7.71 7.74 -24.04
C ILE A 21 -7.53 7.74 -22.51
N VAL A 22 -7.03 6.66 -21.93
CA VAL A 22 -6.92 6.50 -20.45
C VAL A 22 -5.74 7.29 -19.88
N THR A 23 -4.79 7.65 -20.71
CA THR A 23 -3.58 8.33 -20.27
C THR A 23 -3.57 9.76 -20.73
N ASP A 24 -3.57 10.70 -19.80
CA ASP A 24 -3.17 12.06 -20.11
C ASP A 24 -1.72 12.02 -20.63
N GLN A 25 -1.50 12.50 -21.83
CA GLN A 25 -0.16 12.63 -22.44
C GLN A 25 0.55 11.30 -22.77
N GLY A 26 -0.16 10.19 -22.93
CA GLY A 26 0.43 8.91 -23.31
C GLY A 26 1.19 8.18 -22.21
N ASN A 27 1.05 8.59 -20.94
CA ASN A 27 1.70 7.94 -19.81
C ASN A 27 0.84 6.82 -19.23
N CYS A 28 1.47 5.74 -18.78
CA CYS A 28 0.79 4.62 -18.12
C CYS A 28 0.18 5.09 -16.77
N PRO A 29 -1.13 4.95 -16.55
CA PRO A 29 -1.75 5.41 -15.30
C PRO A 29 -1.37 4.58 -14.08
N VAL A 30 -0.81 3.38 -14.28
CA VAL A 30 -0.38 2.49 -13.20
C VAL A 30 1.00 2.87 -12.66
N THR A 31 1.86 3.41 -13.49
CA THR A 31 3.25 3.72 -13.12
C THR A 31 3.36 4.61 -11.87
N PRO A 32 2.65 5.75 -11.77
CA PRO A 32 2.74 6.58 -10.57
C PRO A 32 2.31 5.84 -9.30
N LEU A 33 1.32 4.95 -9.41
CA LEU A 33 0.80 4.18 -8.29
C LEU A 33 1.81 3.13 -7.83
N LEU A 34 2.48 2.46 -8.76
CA LEU A 34 3.55 1.51 -8.43
C LEU A 34 4.75 2.22 -7.81
N LEU A 35 5.11 3.40 -8.31
CA LEU A 35 6.18 4.21 -7.74
C LEU A 35 5.88 4.64 -6.31
N MET A 36 4.63 4.96 -6.00
CA MET A 36 4.21 5.30 -4.65
C MET A 36 4.45 4.16 -3.66
N LEU A 37 4.29 2.91 -4.11
CA LEU A 37 4.49 1.71 -3.29
C LEU A 37 5.90 1.15 -3.39
N GLN A 38 6.76 1.76 -4.19
CA GLN A 38 8.12 1.29 -4.41
C GLN A 38 8.97 1.40 -3.16
N GLY A 39 9.85 0.43 -2.99
CA GLY A 39 10.79 0.35 -1.87
C GLY A 39 10.61 -0.94 -1.09
N LYS A 40 11.70 -1.42 -0.56
CA LYS A 40 11.74 -2.70 0.16
C LYS A 40 10.76 -2.75 1.33
N TRP A 41 10.60 -1.65 2.04
CA TRP A 41 9.94 -1.67 3.33
C TRP A 41 8.46 -1.28 3.30
N LYS A 42 7.99 -0.53 2.30
CA LYS A 42 6.60 -0.04 2.27
C LYS A 42 5.58 -1.17 2.28
N THR A 43 5.71 -2.12 1.36
CA THR A 43 4.79 -3.27 1.31
C THR A 43 4.92 -4.16 2.53
N GLN A 44 6.14 -4.34 3.06
CA GLN A 44 6.36 -5.12 4.27
C GLN A 44 5.69 -4.49 5.50
N VAL A 45 5.81 -3.17 5.66
CA VAL A 45 5.12 -2.44 6.73
C VAL A 45 3.60 -2.55 6.59
N LEU A 46 3.09 -2.37 5.37
CA LEU A 46 1.65 -2.50 5.13
C LEU A 46 1.13 -3.91 5.46
N TYR A 47 1.93 -4.95 5.20
CA TYR A 47 1.58 -6.32 5.57
C TYR A 47 1.45 -6.51 7.07
N GLU A 48 2.24 -5.81 7.87
CA GLU A 48 2.12 -5.86 9.34
C GLU A 48 0.73 -5.42 9.82
N PHE A 49 0.12 -4.47 9.12
CA PHE A 49 -1.24 -4.02 9.45
C PHE A 49 -2.34 -5.02 9.01
N CYS A 50 -2.00 -6.05 8.24
CA CYS A 50 -2.89 -7.18 8.01
C CYS A 50 -2.91 -8.11 9.22
N ILE A 51 -1.81 -8.17 9.96
CA ILE A 51 -1.65 -9.02 11.16
C ILE A 51 -2.23 -8.31 12.39
N TYR A 52 -1.95 -7.02 12.52
CA TYR A 52 -2.38 -6.20 13.64
C TYR A 52 -3.30 -5.09 13.16
N ASP A 53 -4.46 -4.94 13.76
CA ASP A 53 -5.33 -3.79 13.46
C ASP A 53 -4.63 -2.48 13.78
N ARG A 54 -3.89 -2.46 14.87
CA ARG A 54 -3.05 -1.35 15.29
C ARG A 54 -1.70 -1.87 15.76
N ALA A 55 -0.64 -1.20 15.39
CA ALA A 55 0.70 -1.56 15.78
C ALA A 55 1.48 -0.34 16.28
N ARG A 56 2.36 -0.56 17.23
CA ARG A 56 3.30 0.44 17.73
C ARG A 56 4.62 0.32 16.99
N PHE A 57 5.39 1.39 17.00
CA PHE A 57 6.72 1.43 16.38
C PHE A 57 7.61 0.26 16.81
N GLY A 58 7.66 -0.02 18.12
CA GLY A 58 8.48 -1.12 18.65
C GLY A 58 8.07 -2.49 18.13
N GLN A 59 6.76 -2.72 17.95
CA GLN A 59 6.25 -3.97 17.39
C GLN A 59 6.66 -4.13 15.93
N LEU A 60 6.50 -3.08 15.14
CA LEU A 60 6.91 -3.08 13.74
C LEU A 60 8.42 -3.29 13.60
N LYS A 61 9.20 -2.61 14.43
CA LYS A 61 10.66 -2.75 14.46
C LYS A 61 11.09 -4.17 14.74
N LYS A 62 10.42 -4.84 15.68
CA LYS A 62 10.70 -6.22 16.06
C LYS A 62 10.37 -7.20 14.94
N ASP A 63 9.25 -6.99 14.25
CA ASP A 63 8.73 -7.90 13.22
C ASP A 63 9.43 -7.73 11.85
N LEU A 64 10.20 -6.67 11.68
CA LEU A 64 10.88 -6.35 10.42
C LEU A 64 12.40 -6.40 10.60
N PRO A 65 13.01 -7.61 10.60
CA PRO A 65 14.45 -7.75 10.82
C PRO A 65 15.27 -6.97 9.78
N GLY A 66 16.25 -6.24 10.27
CA GLY A 66 17.13 -5.44 9.43
C GLY A 66 16.67 -4.02 9.17
N ILE A 67 15.43 -3.66 9.54
CA ILE A 67 15.00 -2.28 9.41
C ILE A 67 15.63 -1.42 10.50
N THR A 68 16.16 -0.26 10.12
CA THR A 68 16.66 0.71 11.09
C THR A 68 15.54 1.61 11.59
N ASN A 69 15.75 2.28 12.72
CA ASN A 69 14.81 3.26 13.24
C ASN A 69 14.51 4.36 12.22
N THR A 70 15.56 4.83 11.54
CA THR A 70 15.43 5.86 10.50
C THR A 70 14.59 5.38 9.31
N MET A 71 14.85 4.17 8.82
CA MET A 71 14.08 3.56 7.73
C MET A 71 12.62 3.39 8.10
N LEU A 72 12.34 2.86 9.28
CA LEU A 72 10.97 2.66 9.74
C LEU A 72 10.24 4.00 9.93
N SER A 73 10.89 4.97 10.57
CA SER A 73 10.31 6.32 10.74
C SER A 73 9.97 6.97 9.40
N ASN A 74 10.90 6.89 8.44
CA ASN A 74 10.69 7.46 7.11
C ASN A 74 9.57 6.74 6.36
N THR A 75 9.56 5.41 6.42
CA THR A 75 8.51 4.60 5.76
C THR A 75 7.12 4.92 6.32
N LEU A 76 6.99 4.96 7.65
CA LEU A 76 5.72 5.29 8.30
C LEU A 76 5.26 6.71 7.94
N ARG A 77 6.18 7.68 7.91
CA ARG A 77 5.85 9.06 7.53
C ARG A 77 5.36 9.13 6.09
N GLU A 78 6.04 8.49 5.16
CA GLU A 78 5.64 8.48 3.75
C GLU A 78 4.28 7.82 3.55
N LEU A 79 4.02 6.69 4.20
CA LEU A 79 2.74 6.01 4.12
C LEU A 79 1.60 6.84 4.72
N GLU A 80 1.88 7.57 5.81
CA GLU A 80 0.91 8.49 6.41
C GLU A 80 0.64 9.69 5.48
N GLU A 81 1.67 10.29 4.91
CA GLU A 81 1.54 11.40 3.95
C GLU A 81 0.75 10.98 2.71
N ASP A 82 0.94 9.75 2.24
CA ASP A 82 0.17 9.18 1.12
C ASP A 82 -1.27 8.82 1.50
N GLY A 83 -1.62 8.89 2.77
CA GLY A 83 -2.96 8.61 3.28
C GLY A 83 -3.29 7.12 3.42
N LEU A 84 -2.29 6.23 3.35
CA LEU A 84 -2.48 4.79 3.44
C LEU A 84 -2.58 4.29 4.87
N ILE A 85 -1.95 4.99 5.80
CA ILE A 85 -2.00 4.68 7.22
C ILE A 85 -2.33 5.94 8.02
N PHE A 86 -2.88 5.74 9.21
CA PHE A 86 -3.06 6.78 10.21
C PHE A 86 -2.00 6.63 11.30
N ARG A 87 -1.73 7.73 11.98
CA ARG A 87 -0.93 7.80 13.20
C ARG A 87 -1.78 8.46 14.28
N GLU A 88 -1.95 7.78 15.41
CA GLU A 88 -2.71 8.30 16.54
C GLU A 88 -1.83 8.33 17.77
N GLN A 89 -1.74 9.51 18.38
CA GLN A 89 -1.00 9.70 19.61
C GLN A 89 -1.97 9.81 20.77
N PHE A 90 -1.73 9.03 21.82
CA PHE A 90 -2.50 9.05 23.05
C PHE A 90 -1.73 9.83 24.11
N ASN A 91 -2.42 10.76 24.76
CA ASN A 91 -1.86 11.57 25.84
C ASN A 91 -1.84 10.76 27.14
N GLU A 92 -0.90 9.85 27.22
CA GLU A 92 -0.63 9.02 28.40
C GLU A 92 0.78 9.31 28.92
N ILE A 93 1.12 8.76 30.07
CA ILE A 93 2.47 8.82 30.64
C ILE A 93 2.97 7.37 30.81
N PRO A 94 3.93 6.90 29.99
CA PRO A 94 4.53 7.56 28.82
C PRO A 94 3.57 7.68 27.64
N PRO A 95 3.81 8.62 26.71
CA PRO A 95 2.94 8.78 25.54
C PRO A 95 2.97 7.54 24.65
N ARG A 96 1.82 7.17 24.09
CA ARG A 96 1.64 6.02 23.22
C ARG A 96 1.27 6.51 21.82
N VAL A 97 1.91 5.92 20.82
CA VAL A 97 1.60 6.16 19.40
C VAL A 97 1.24 4.84 18.73
N GLU A 98 0.13 4.81 18.04
CA GLU A 98 -0.33 3.66 17.28
C GLU A 98 -0.51 4.03 15.82
N TYR A 99 -0.27 3.06 14.95
CA TYR A 99 -0.42 3.14 13.50
C TYR A 99 -1.40 2.06 13.02
N GLY A 100 -2.07 2.33 11.92
CA GLY A 100 -2.97 1.35 11.30
C GLY A 100 -3.41 1.79 9.92
N PHE A 101 -4.13 0.93 9.21
CA PHE A 101 -4.69 1.26 7.91
C PHE A 101 -5.76 2.35 8.01
N THR A 102 -5.70 3.31 7.09
CA THR A 102 -6.87 4.09 6.71
C THR A 102 -7.79 3.22 5.85
N GLU A 103 -9.01 3.70 5.58
CA GLU A 103 -9.90 3.05 4.62
C GLU A 103 -9.23 2.91 3.24
N MET A 104 -8.57 3.96 2.77
CA MET A 104 -7.84 3.97 1.50
C MET A 104 -6.70 2.94 1.50
N GLY A 105 -5.96 2.83 2.59
CA GLY A 105 -4.91 1.81 2.72
C GLY A 105 -5.46 0.40 2.71
N ARG A 106 -6.59 0.17 3.38
CA ARG A 106 -7.25 -1.13 3.42
C ARG A 106 -7.74 -1.57 2.05
N ASP A 107 -8.15 -0.63 1.21
CA ASP A 107 -8.59 -0.89 -0.17
C ASP A 107 -7.47 -1.43 -1.06
N LEU A 108 -6.19 -1.31 -0.64
CA LEU A 108 -5.06 -1.93 -1.34
C LEU A 108 -4.98 -3.45 -1.13
N LEU A 109 -5.59 -4.00 -0.09
CA LEU A 109 -5.49 -5.42 0.21
C LEU A 109 -5.97 -6.32 -0.94
N PRO A 110 -7.12 -6.04 -1.59
CA PRO A 110 -7.53 -6.81 -2.76
C PRO A 110 -6.52 -6.72 -3.92
N VAL A 111 -5.85 -5.59 -4.07
CA VAL A 111 -4.81 -5.40 -5.10
C VAL A 111 -3.61 -6.29 -4.80
N PHE A 112 -3.12 -6.28 -3.56
CA PHE A 112 -2.02 -7.15 -3.14
C PHE A 112 -2.38 -8.62 -3.28
N TYR A 113 -3.61 -8.99 -2.93
CA TYR A 113 -4.10 -10.35 -3.13
C TYR A 113 -4.02 -10.77 -4.60
N SER A 114 -4.45 -9.91 -5.52
CA SER A 114 -4.40 -10.18 -6.96
C SER A 114 -2.96 -10.36 -7.46
N ILE A 115 -2.05 -9.54 -6.98
CA ILE A 115 -0.61 -9.65 -7.31
C ILE A 115 -0.06 -10.98 -6.80
N MET A 116 -0.40 -11.34 -5.55
CA MET A 116 0.05 -12.59 -4.93
C MET A 116 -0.45 -13.81 -5.71
N VAL A 117 -1.73 -13.82 -6.07
CA VAL A 117 -2.32 -14.92 -6.85
C VAL A 117 -1.61 -15.07 -8.19
N TRP A 118 -1.38 -13.96 -8.87
CA TRP A 118 -0.64 -13.97 -10.14
C TRP A 118 0.78 -14.53 -9.94
N GLY A 119 1.46 -14.10 -8.89
CA GLY A 119 2.82 -14.56 -8.58
C GLY A 119 2.88 -16.05 -8.30
N PHE A 120 1.97 -16.58 -7.48
CA PHE A 120 1.91 -18.01 -7.17
C PHE A 120 1.56 -18.86 -8.40
N LYS A 121 0.67 -18.36 -9.24
CA LYS A 121 0.30 -19.05 -10.48
C LYS A 121 1.49 -19.23 -11.42
N HIS A 122 2.42 -18.31 -11.40
CA HIS A 122 3.56 -18.26 -12.30
C HIS A 122 4.92 -18.44 -11.60
N GLU A 123 4.93 -18.97 -10.37
CA GLU A 123 6.16 -19.04 -9.57
C GLU A 123 7.29 -19.83 -10.24
N ASN A 124 6.95 -20.85 -11.05
CA ASN A 124 7.94 -21.64 -11.78
C ASN A 124 8.57 -20.88 -12.96
N ASP A 125 7.89 -19.85 -13.45
CA ASP A 125 8.33 -19.02 -14.57
C ASP A 125 9.04 -17.75 -14.11
N LEU A 126 8.85 -17.37 -12.84
CA LEU A 126 9.42 -16.17 -12.24
C LEU A 126 10.79 -16.47 -11.62
N HIS A 127 11.74 -15.61 -11.86
CA HIS A 127 13.11 -15.71 -11.31
C HIS A 127 13.25 -14.73 -10.15
N LEU A 128 12.50 -14.97 -9.07
CA LEU A 128 12.54 -14.14 -7.86
C LEU A 128 13.51 -14.69 -6.81
#